data_e0f2b5c895a0ad695cb432ebaff5f7ab
#
_entry.id   e0f2b5c895a0ad695cb432ebaff5f7ab
#
_cell.length_a   1.000
_cell.length_b   1.000
_cell.length_c   1.000
_cell.angle_alpha   90.00
_cell.angle_beta   90.00
_cell.angle_gamma   90.00
#
_symmetry.space_group_name_H-M   'P 1'
#
loop_
_entity.id
_entity.type
_entity.pdbx_description
1 polymer ?
#
loop_
_entity_poly.entity_id
_entity_poly.type
_entity_poly.pdbx_seq_one_letter_code
_entity_poly.pdbx_strand_id
1 'polypeptide(L)'
;ETIEQILRQTGKYSEETFQTIISGRKAAKADCFCHLHPEIIPMLQALKEKKIKIGLISNCYSEEAVLIRESQLFPYFDEACLSYELGMKKPNPEIFLKCMEGLGVRAGECLYIGDGGSHELEAADIMGMTALQARWYIKEVPELDIRKEKFEQLETPMAVLEKI
;
A
#
# COMPACT_ATOMS: atom_id res chain seq x y z
N GLU A 1 17.38 1.50 -8.90
CA GLU A 1 18.38 2.59 -8.77
C GLU A 1 17.93 3.58 -7.71
N THR A 2 18.86 4.03 -6.87
CA THR A 2 18.58 5.06 -5.88
C THR A 2 18.76 6.46 -6.49
N ILE A 3 18.16 7.48 -5.89
CA ILE A 3 18.33 8.88 -6.31
C ILE A 3 19.82 9.26 -6.30
N GLU A 4 20.56 8.81 -5.29
CA GLU A 4 22.00 9.05 -5.19
C GLU A 4 22.77 8.47 -6.38
N GLN A 5 22.48 7.21 -6.75
CA GLN A 5 23.11 6.57 -7.91
C GLN A 5 22.83 7.35 -9.20
N ILE A 6 21.58 7.75 -9.43
CA ILE A 6 21.19 8.55 -10.60
C ILE A 6 21.95 9.87 -10.64
N LEU A 7 22.01 10.58 -9.52
CA LEU A 7 22.73 11.86 -9.43
C LEU A 7 24.23 11.71 -9.70
N ARG A 8 24.85 10.65 -9.19
CA ARG A 8 26.27 10.36 -9.45
C ARG A 8 26.52 10.00 -10.91
N GLN A 9 25.69 9.15 -11.50
CA GLN A 9 25.81 8.76 -12.92
C GLN A 9 25.62 9.95 -13.87
N THR A 10 24.74 10.89 -13.51
CA THR A 10 24.49 12.10 -14.32
C THR A 10 25.43 13.26 -14.04
N GLY A 11 26.39 13.11 -13.10
CA GLY A 11 27.32 14.17 -12.70
C GLY A 11 26.67 15.34 -11.93
N LYS A 12 25.44 15.14 -11.44
CA LYS A 12 24.65 16.17 -10.73
C LYS A 12 24.62 15.97 -9.21
N TYR A 13 25.44 15.06 -8.69
CA TYR A 13 25.45 14.81 -7.25
C TYR A 13 26.17 15.97 -6.52
N SER A 14 25.47 16.54 -5.57
CA SER A 14 26.00 17.25 -4.42
C SER A 14 25.14 16.87 -3.21
N GLU A 15 25.67 16.96 -2.00
CA GLU A 15 24.90 16.69 -0.77
C GLU A 15 23.68 17.62 -0.69
N GLU A 16 23.84 18.89 -1.04
CA GLU A 16 22.76 19.87 -1.08
C GLU A 16 21.66 19.46 -2.07
N THR A 17 22.00 19.06 -3.30
CA THR A 17 21.05 18.60 -4.30
C THR A 17 20.32 17.35 -3.84
N PHE A 18 21.06 16.40 -3.26
CA PHE A 18 20.49 15.17 -2.75
C PHE A 18 19.48 15.45 -1.62
N GLN A 19 19.86 16.24 -0.62
CA GLN A 19 19.00 16.61 0.50
C GLN A 19 17.78 17.43 0.05
N THR A 20 17.93 18.30 -0.91
CA THR A 20 16.81 19.08 -1.48
C THR A 20 15.77 18.16 -2.13
N ILE A 21 16.22 17.16 -2.92
CA ILE A 21 15.32 16.20 -3.55
C ILE A 21 14.61 15.33 -2.50
N ILE A 22 15.35 14.80 -1.54
CA ILE A 22 14.78 13.95 -0.48
C ILE A 22 13.75 14.72 0.36
N SER A 23 14.08 15.95 0.77
CA SER A 23 13.19 16.80 1.54
C SER A 23 11.92 17.16 0.76
N GLY A 24 12.06 17.52 -0.52
CA GLY A 24 10.93 17.82 -1.40
C GLY A 24 10.00 16.60 -1.59
N ARG A 25 10.58 15.41 -1.79
CA ARG A 25 9.80 14.17 -1.90
C ARG A 25 9.07 13.84 -0.59
N LYS A 26 9.76 13.96 0.55
CA LYS A 26 9.15 13.75 1.87
C LYS A 26 7.98 14.71 2.10
N ALA A 27 8.15 15.99 1.80
CA ALA A 27 7.10 16.99 1.95
C ALA A 27 5.88 16.69 1.05
N ALA A 28 6.13 16.36 -0.23
CA ALA A 28 5.05 16.02 -1.17
C ALA A 28 4.27 14.77 -0.77
N LYS A 29 4.92 13.80 -0.12
CA LYS A 29 4.27 12.56 0.31
C LYS A 29 3.57 12.66 1.67
N ALA A 30 4.06 13.53 2.56
CA ALA A 30 3.48 13.73 3.89
C ALA A 30 2.01 14.19 3.80
N ASP A 31 1.68 14.99 2.80
CA ASP A 31 0.32 15.51 2.57
C ASP A 31 -0.70 14.40 2.28
N CYS A 32 -0.28 13.30 1.67
CA CYS A 32 -1.17 12.16 1.37
C CYS A 32 -1.85 11.57 2.61
N PHE A 33 -1.18 11.60 3.78
CA PHE A 33 -1.75 11.09 5.03
C PHE A 33 -2.64 12.09 5.77
N CYS A 34 -2.67 13.35 5.31
CA CYS A 34 -3.56 14.39 5.82
C CYS A 34 -4.93 14.38 5.14
N HIS A 35 -5.04 13.77 3.94
CA HIS A 35 -6.25 13.75 3.13
C HIS A 35 -6.81 12.33 2.98
N LEU A 36 -7.01 11.65 4.11
CA LEU A 36 -7.62 10.32 4.10
C LEU A 36 -9.13 10.41 3.78
N HIS A 37 -9.62 9.44 3.02
CA HIS A 37 -11.07 9.27 2.87
C HIS A 37 -11.71 9.11 4.26
N PRO A 38 -12.82 9.82 4.58
CA PRO A 38 -13.37 9.88 5.93
C PRO A 38 -13.79 8.52 6.49
N GLU A 39 -14.03 7.52 5.66
CA GLU A 39 -14.41 6.17 6.07
C GLU A 39 -13.22 5.24 6.38
N ILE A 40 -11.97 5.65 6.10
CA ILE A 40 -10.80 4.76 6.31
C ILE A 40 -10.65 4.38 7.77
N ILE A 41 -10.59 5.36 8.67
CA ILE A 41 -10.43 5.08 10.11
C ILE A 41 -11.64 4.32 10.66
N PRO A 42 -12.91 4.71 10.40
CA PRO A 42 -14.07 3.94 10.82
C PRO A 42 -14.06 2.48 10.33
N MET A 43 -13.68 2.24 9.08
CA MET A 43 -13.57 0.89 8.52
C MET A 43 -12.52 0.07 9.26
N LEU A 44 -11.30 0.62 9.47
CA LEU A 44 -10.23 -0.07 10.20
C LEU A 44 -10.63 -0.38 11.64
N GLN A 45 -11.31 0.54 12.33
CA GLN A 45 -11.84 0.32 13.67
C GLN A 45 -12.85 -0.83 13.71
N ALA A 46 -13.80 -0.84 12.78
CA ALA A 46 -14.80 -1.90 12.69
C ALA A 46 -14.17 -3.28 12.40
N LEU A 47 -13.12 -3.34 11.58
CA LEU A 47 -12.35 -4.57 11.35
C LEU A 47 -11.68 -5.06 12.64
N LYS A 48 -11.07 -4.15 13.42
CA LYS A 48 -10.43 -4.51 14.70
C LYS A 48 -11.46 -4.97 15.74
N GLU A 49 -12.64 -4.35 15.82
CA GLU A 49 -13.74 -4.78 16.70
C GLU A 49 -14.21 -6.21 16.37
N LYS A 50 -14.23 -6.56 15.08
CA LYS A 50 -14.50 -7.92 14.60
C LYS A 50 -13.32 -8.89 14.78
N LYS A 51 -12.19 -8.43 15.34
CA LYS A 51 -10.95 -9.20 15.53
C LYS A 51 -10.33 -9.70 14.21
N ILE A 52 -10.58 -8.99 13.12
CA ILE A 52 -9.94 -9.24 11.83
C ILE A 52 -8.49 -8.77 11.91
N LYS A 53 -7.56 -9.62 11.50
CA LYS A 53 -6.15 -9.27 11.36
C LYS A 53 -5.95 -8.45 10.09
N ILE A 54 -5.16 -7.39 10.19
CA ILE A 54 -4.95 -6.45 9.09
C ILE A 54 -3.47 -6.42 8.73
N GLY A 55 -3.15 -6.79 7.48
CA GLY A 55 -1.80 -6.68 6.92
C GLY A 55 -1.69 -5.52 5.94
N LEU A 56 -0.55 -4.84 5.96
CA LEU A 56 -0.19 -3.83 4.97
C LEU A 56 0.93 -4.36 4.06
N ILE A 57 0.73 -4.31 2.74
CA ILE A 57 1.78 -4.56 1.75
C ILE A 57 1.93 -3.33 0.87
N SER A 58 3.08 -2.65 0.95
CA SER A 58 3.32 -1.41 0.20
C SER A 58 4.61 -1.44 -0.59
N ASN A 59 4.53 -1.08 -1.88
CA ASN A 59 5.70 -0.70 -2.67
C ASN A 59 6.03 0.76 -2.34
N CYS A 60 7.13 0.98 -1.63
CA CYS A 60 7.49 2.30 -1.10
C CYS A 60 9.00 2.53 -1.15
N TYR A 61 9.39 3.79 -1.11
CA TYR A 61 10.78 4.22 -0.90
C TYR A 61 11.03 4.48 0.60
N SER A 62 12.29 4.81 0.94
CA SER A 62 12.71 5.05 2.34
C SER A 62 11.87 6.11 3.06
N GLU A 63 11.64 7.23 2.40
CA GLU A 63 10.86 8.34 2.94
C GLU A 63 9.39 7.99 3.15
N GLU A 64 8.82 7.17 2.26
CA GLU A 64 7.43 6.69 2.38
C GLU A 64 7.30 5.66 3.52
N ALA A 65 8.30 4.78 3.69
CA ALA A 65 8.31 3.82 4.79
C ALA A 65 8.26 4.52 6.16
N VAL A 66 9.03 5.59 6.32
CA VAL A 66 9.00 6.41 7.54
C VAL A 66 7.61 7.04 7.74
N LEU A 67 7.06 7.68 6.70
CA LEU A 67 5.73 8.31 6.77
C LEU A 67 4.62 7.31 7.08
N ILE A 68 4.66 6.10 6.51
CA ILE A 68 3.71 5.02 6.80
C ILE A 68 3.78 4.66 8.29
N ARG A 69 4.99 4.44 8.83
CA ARG A 69 5.17 4.06 10.24
C ARG A 69 4.77 5.15 11.22
N GLU A 70 4.94 6.42 10.85
CA GLU A 70 4.56 7.58 11.66
C GLU A 70 3.07 7.97 11.48
N SER A 71 2.36 7.36 10.52
CA SER A 71 0.97 7.71 10.22
C SER A 71 -0.01 7.25 11.29
N GLN A 72 -1.14 7.94 11.38
CA GLN A 72 -2.27 7.54 12.23
C GLN A 72 -2.90 6.19 11.84
N LEU A 73 -2.55 5.64 10.67
CA LEU A 73 -3.04 4.33 10.20
C LEU A 73 -2.22 3.18 10.75
N PHE A 74 -0.93 3.42 11.06
CA PHE A 74 0.01 2.34 11.39
C PHE A 74 -0.44 1.48 12.57
N PRO A 75 -1.04 2.01 13.66
CA PRO A 75 -1.51 1.22 14.80
C PRO A 75 -2.62 0.20 14.48
N TYR A 76 -3.26 0.30 13.32
CA TYR A 76 -4.29 -0.66 12.91
C TYR A 76 -3.72 -1.92 12.26
N PHE A 77 -2.48 -1.89 11.78
CA PHE A 77 -1.87 -3.04 11.10
C PHE A 77 -1.25 -4.00 12.12
N ASP A 78 -1.59 -5.29 11.99
CA ASP A 78 -0.99 -6.37 12.77
C ASP A 78 0.32 -6.85 12.14
N GLU A 79 0.49 -6.65 10.82
CA GLU A 79 1.72 -6.90 10.06
C GLU A 79 1.91 -5.85 8.98
N ALA A 80 3.16 -5.43 8.71
CA ALA A 80 3.49 -4.45 7.70
C ALA A 80 4.71 -4.86 6.87
N CYS A 81 4.47 -5.18 5.60
CA CYS A 81 5.48 -5.58 4.61
C CYS A 81 5.77 -4.41 3.67
N LEU A 82 6.80 -3.64 4.00
CA LEU A 82 7.23 -2.47 3.23
C LEU A 82 8.38 -2.85 2.31
N SER A 83 8.24 -2.61 1.00
CA SER A 83 9.21 -3.09 -0.01
C SER A 83 10.62 -2.55 0.21
N TYR A 84 10.75 -1.32 0.68
CA TYR A 84 12.04 -0.72 1.01
C TYR A 84 12.78 -1.49 2.10
N GLU A 85 12.07 -1.93 3.14
CA GLU A 85 12.66 -2.62 4.29
C GLU A 85 12.99 -4.08 3.99
N LEU A 86 12.16 -4.73 3.16
CA LEU A 86 12.27 -6.15 2.88
C LEU A 86 13.12 -6.46 1.63
N GLY A 87 13.41 -5.46 0.79
CA GLY A 87 14.11 -5.68 -0.49
C GLY A 87 13.29 -6.45 -1.53
N MET A 88 11.99 -6.64 -1.30
CA MET A 88 11.06 -7.32 -2.20
C MET A 88 9.82 -6.46 -2.40
N LYS A 89 9.15 -6.57 -3.56
CA LYS A 89 8.01 -5.71 -3.91
C LYS A 89 6.91 -6.44 -4.64
N LYS A 90 5.68 -5.94 -4.58
CA LYS A 90 4.57 -6.38 -5.43
C LYS A 90 4.94 -6.23 -6.91
N PRO A 91 4.61 -7.16 -7.80
CA PRO A 91 3.74 -8.33 -7.60
C PRO A 91 4.48 -9.62 -7.20
N ASN A 92 5.76 -9.56 -6.72
CA ASN A 92 6.47 -10.76 -6.30
C ASN A 92 5.68 -11.49 -5.19
N PRO A 93 5.36 -12.81 -5.35
CA PRO A 93 4.64 -13.58 -4.34
C PRO A 93 5.27 -13.60 -2.95
N GLU A 94 6.60 -13.48 -2.86
CA GLU A 94 7.32 -13.53 -1.58
C GLU A 94 6.87 -12.47 -0.57
N ILE A 95 6.52 -11.25 -1.03
CA ILE A 95 6.06 -10.20 -0.11
C ILE A 95 4.68 -10.52 0.48
N PHE A 96 3.81 -11.18 -0.29
CA PHE A 96 2.50 -11.64 0.18
C PHE A 96 2.65 -12.79 1.17
N LEU A 97 3.51 -13.78 0.85
CA LEU A 97 3.83 -14.90 1.74
C LEU A 97 4.36 -14.40 3.08
N LYS A 98 5.27 -13.42 3.04
CA LYS A 98 5.83 -12.81 4.25
C LYS A 98 4.76 -12.17 5.13
N CYS A 99 3.83 -11.43 4.52
CA CYS A 99 2.73 -10.80 5.24
C CYS A 99 1.78 -11.85 5.86
N MET A 100 1.41 -12.87 5.09
CA MET A 100 0.58 -13.97 5.59
C MET A 100 1.24 -14.73 6.74
N GLU A 101 2.55 -14.99 6.64
CA GLU A 101 3.34 -15.64 7.70
C GLU A 101 3.27 -14.81 8.99
N GLY A 102 3.51 -13.50 8.92
CA GLY A 102 3.44 -12.60 10.07
C GLY A 102 2.06 -12.54 10.69
N LEU A 103 1.01 -12.60 9.88
CA LEU A 103 -0.38 -12.67 10.35
C LEU A 103 -0.79 -14.07 10.85
N GLY A 104 -0.04 -15.12 10.48
CA GLY A 104 -0.41 -16.50 10.79
C GLY A 104 -1.71 -16.95 10.11
N VAL A 105 -1.87 -16.63 8.81
CA VAL A 105 -3.06 -16.94 8.00
C VAL A 105 -2.67 -17.60 6.69
N ARG A 106 -3.63 -18.28 6.03
CA ARG A 106 -3.48 -18.89 4.70
C ARG A 106 -4.17 -18.03 3.64
N ALA A 107 -3.74 -18.14 2.39
CA ALA A 107 -4.26 -17.34 1.28
C ALA A 107 -5.79 -17.39 1.14
N GLY A 108 -6.39 -18.58 1.25
CA GLY A 108 -7.85 -18.74 1.17
C GLY A 108 -8.64 -18.12 2.35
N GLU A 109 -7.95 -17.63 3.38
CA GLU A 109 -8.52 -16.91 4.51
C GLU A 109 -8.35 -15.38 4.37
N CYS A 110 -7.71 -14.94 3.27
CA CYS A 110 -7.35 -13.55 3.05
C CYS A 110 -8.25 -12.86 2.03
N LEU A 111 -8.69 -11.66 2.39
CA LEU A 111 -9.24 -10.69 1.47
C LEU A 111 -8.12 -9.68 1.14
N TYR A 112 -7.72 -9.60 -0.13
CA TYR A 112 -6.73 -8.64 -0.60
C TYR A 112 -7.42 -7.45 -1.26
N ILE A 113 -7.08 -6.24 -0.84
CA ILE A 113 -7.67 -4.99 -1.34
C ILE A 113 -6.55 -4.10 -1.86
N GLY A 114 -6.61 -3.73 -3.13
CA GLY A 114 -5.64 -2.88 -3.79
C GLY A 114 -6.26 -2.04 -4.88
N ASP A 115 -5.53 -1.04 -5.37
CA ASP A 115 -5.98 -0.15 -6.46
C ASP A 115 -5.77 -0.76 -7.86
N GLY A 116 -4.97 -1.82 -7.99
CA GLY A 116 -4.65 -2.48 -9.26
C GLY A 116 -3.39 -1.94 -9.94
N GLY A 117 -2.69 -0.98 -9.33
CA GLY A 117 -1.56 -0.27 -9.96
C GLY A 117 -0.28 -1.08 -10.13
N SER A 118 -0.06 -2.12 -9.34
CA SER A 118 1.20 -2.91 -9.33
C SER A 118 0.99 -4.38 -9.71
N HIS A 119 -0.05 -4.71 -10.47
CA HIS A 119 -0.49 -6.09 -10.74
C HIS A 119 -0.69 -6.95 -9.46
N GLU A 120 -0.93 -6.28 -8.34
CA GLU A 120 -1.06 -6.93 -7.03
C GLU A 120 -2.35 -7.74 -6.90
N LEU A 121 -3.43 -7.32 -7.57
CA LEU A 121 -4.71 -8.04 -7.56
C LEU A 121 -4.58 -9.39 -8.26
N GLU A 122 -3.92 -9.39 -9.43
CA GLU A 122 -3.64 -10.61 -10.18
C GLU A 122 -2.73 -11.55 -9.39
N ALA A 123 -1.72 -11.00 -8.70
CA ALA A 123 -0.82 -11.81 -7.88
C ALA A 123 -1.56 -12.43 -6.67
N ALA A 124 -2.38 -11.66 -5.97
CA ALA A 124 -3.18 -12.15 -4.85
C ALA A 124 -4.16 -13.25 -5.26
N ASP A 125 -4.86 -13.06 -6.39
CA ASP A 125 -5.79 -14.04 -6.95
C ASP A 125 -5.09 -15.35 -7.35
N ILE A 126 -3.94 -15.28 -8.02
CA ILE A 126 -3.13 -16.46 -8.37
C ILE A 126 -2.69 -17.23 -7.12
N MET A 127 -2.42 -16.53 -6.01
CA MET A 127 -2.05 -17.15 -4.74
C MET A 127 -3.24 -17.75 -3.98
N GLY A 128 -4.47 -17.54 -4.46
CA GLY A 128 -5.70 -18.09 -3.86
C GLY A 128 -6.35 -17.17 -2.82
N MET A 129 -6.01 -15.88 -2.79
CA MET A 129 -6.72 -14.87 -2.01
C MET A 129 -7.98 -14.40 -2.75
N THR A 130 -8.98 -13.90 -2.04
CA THR A 130 -10.07 -13.15 -2.65
C THR A 130 -9.59 -11.72 -2.90
N ALA A 131 -9.39 -11.33 -4.17
CA ALA A 131 -8.87 -10.03 -4.54
C ALA A 131 -10.00 -9.08 -4.97
N LEU A 132 -10.02 -7.86 -4.40
CA LEU A 132 -11.00 -6.81 -4.68
C LEU A 132 -10.29 -5.50 -5.04
N GLN A 133 -10.87 -4.72 -5.95
CA GLN A 133 -10.29 -3.44 -6.34
C GLN A 133 -10.87 -2.28 -5.55
N ALA A 134 -10.01 -1.54 -4.85
CA ALA A 134 -10.35 -0.28 -4.19
C ALA A 134 -10.47 0.86 -5.21
N ARG A 135 -11.58 1.60 -5.20
CA ARG A 135 -11.83 2.69 -6.15
C ARG A 135 -12.09 4.06 -5.51
N TRP A 136 -12.12 4.15 -4.21
CA TRP A 136 -12.52 5.37 -3.51
C TRP A 136 -11.60 6.59 -3.73
N TYR A 137 -10.31 6.40 -4.11
CA TYR A 137 -9.42 7.48 -4.52
C TYR A 137 -9.33 7.65 -6.04
N ILE A 138 -9.50 6.57 -6.82
CA ILE A 138 -9.33 6.59 -8.28
C ILE A 138 -10.43 7.42 -8.96
N LYS A 139 -11.62 7.51 -8.36
CA LYS A 139 -12.74 8.32 -8.90
C LYS A 139 -12.41 9.80 -9.09
N GLU A 140 -11.47 10.31 -8.28
CA GLU A 140 -11.08 11.72 -8.32
C GLU A 140 -10.06 12.02 -9.43
N VAL A 141 -9.50 10.98 -10.05
CA VAL A 141 -8.49 11.09 -11.12
C VAL A 141 -8.86 10.16 -12.28
N PRO A 142 -9.81 10.56 -13.14
CA PRO A 142 -10.32 9.72 -14.23
C PRO A 142 -9.23 9.18 -15.18
N GLU A 143 -8.15 9.94 -15.36
CA GLU A 143 -7.00 9.54 -16.20
C GLU A 143 -6.23 8.34 -15.64
N LEU A 144 -6.38 8.07 -14.34
CA LEU A 144 -5.78 6.91 -13.65
C LEU A 144 -6.79 5.78 -13.45
N ASP A 145 -7.99 5.87 -14.05
CA ASP A 145 -9.03 4.86 -13.92
C ASP A 145 -8.64 3.55 -14.61
N ILE A 146 -7.76 2.79 -13.94
CA ILE A 146 -7.40 1.43 -14.32
C ILE A 146 -8.46 0.48 -13.74
N ARG A 147 -9.62 0.42 -14.39
CA ARG A 147 -10.66 -0.52 -14.00
C ARG A 147 -10.23 -1.96 -14.36
N LYS A 148 -10.15 -2.82 -13.37
CA LYS A 148 -9.84 -4.24 -13.51
C LYS A 148 -11.15 -5.04 -13.51
N GLU A 149 -11.77 -5.19 -14.68
CA GLU A 149 -13.10 -5.84 -14.83
C GLU A 149 -13.20 -7.25 -14.23
N LYS A 150 -12.05 -7.95 -14.11
CA LYS A 150 -11.98 -9.27 -13.48
C LYS A 150 -12.32 -9.25 -11.99
N PHE A 151 -12.05 -8.14 -11.31
CA PHE A 151 -12.16 -8.03 -9.85
C PHE A 151 -13.38 -7.21 -9.45
N GLU A 152 -14.03 -7.62 -8.38
CA GLU A 152 -15.12 -6.85 -7.80
C GLU A 152 -14.61 -5.49 -7.33
N GLN A 153 -15.40 -4.46 -7.58
CA GLN A 153 -15.04 -3.07 -7.30
C GLN A 153 -15.63 -2.62 -5.96
N LEU A 154 -14.81 -2.04 -5.11
CA LEU A 154 -15.23 -1.40 -3.87
C LEU A 154 -15.22 0.10 -4.05
N GLU A 155 -16.40 0.71 -4.03
CA GLU A 155 -16.59 2.13 -4.30
C GLU A 155 -16.32 3.02 -3.08
N THR A 156 -16.41 2.45 -1.86
CA THR A 156 -16.11 3.12 -0.60
C THR A 156 -15.34 2.20 0.35
N PRO A 157 -14.57 2.75 1.31
CA PRO A 157 -13.89 1.93 2.31
C PRO A 157 -14.85 1.05 3.14
N MET A 158 -16.02 1.58 3.50
CA MET A 158 -16.99 0.82 4.30
C MET A 158 -17.56 -0.41 3.59
N ALA A 159 -17.54 -0.44 2.25
CA ALA A 159 -17.97 -1.62 1.46
C ALA A 159 -17.11 -2.87 1.76
N VAL A 160 -15.91 -2.71 2.32
CA VAL A 160 -15.07 -3.83 2.79
C VAL A 160 -15.79 -4.68 3.82
N LEU A 161 -16.58 -4.04 4.71
CA LEU A 161 -17.29 -4.74 5.80
C LEU A 161 -18.42 -5.68 5.32
N GLU A 162 -18.86 -5.51 4.09
CA GLU A 162 -19.86 -6.37 3.45
C GLU A 162 -19.25 -7.66 2.88
N LYS A 163 -17.91 -7.75 2.87
CA LYS A 163 -17.14 -8.87 2.29
C LYS A 163 -16.55 -9.82 3.33
N ILE A 164 -16.79 -9.55 4.62
CA ILE A 164 -16.24 -10.29 5.75
C ILE A 164 -17.30 -10.91 6.64
#